data_55d31fae6a47b86cdb383a8a43d7f9d6
#
_entry.id   55d31fae6a47b86cdb383a8a43d7f9d6
#
_cell.length_a   1.000
_cell.length_b   1.000
_cell.length_c   1.000
_cell.angle_alpha   90.00
_cell.angle_beta   90.00
_cell.angle_gamma   90.00
#
_symmetry.space_group_name_H-M   'P 1'
#
loop_
_entity.id
_entity.type
_entity.pdbx_description
1 polymer ?
#
loop_
_entity_poly.entity_id
_entity_poly.type
_entity_poly.pdbx_seq_one_letter_code
_entity_poly.pdbx_strand_id
1 'polypeptide(L)'
;MQEAVSMSDTQPIKWNTMRGIVIQGYRVASGPSRDYPYGTLDRQRPIFKARGLDLEGYFNGTLNIDLRPFTFKLIKPEFTFRNVEWTDLHPPENFSFSRCKVIYKEIEYEGWVYYPHPETKLRHFQDPSLLEVIAHPIPGIKYGDEVQVCVHPDRIEVSKPT
;
A
#
# COMPACT_ATOMS: atom_id res chain seq x y z
N MET A 1 15.84 1.29 -30.69
CA MET A 1 16.80 1.16 -29.84
C MET A 1 16.46 0.85 -28.41
N GLN A 2 16.78 -0.32 -28.06
CA GLN A 2 16.44 -0.84 -26.76
C GLN A 2 17.31 -0.26 -25.66
N GLU A 3 18.50 0.10 -26.02
CA GLU A 3 19.52 0.48 -25.05
C GLU A 3 19.10 1.67 -24.19
N ALA A 4 18.50 2.67 -24.82
CA ALA A 4 18.09 3.84 -24.07
C ALA A 4 17.06 3.51 -22.99
N VAL A 5 16.10 2.66 -23.34
CA VAL A 5 15.08 2.23 -22.37
C VAL A 5 15.71 1.38 -21.29
N SER A 6 16.59 0.46 -21.65
CA SER A 6 17.26 -0.39 -20.69
C SER A 6 18.06 0.42 -19.69
N MET A 7 18.79 1.42 -20.16
CA MET A 7 19.58 2.24 -19.25
C MET A 7 18.70 3.01 -18.30
N SER A 8 17.57 3.50 -18.79
CA SER A 8 16.62 4.19 -17.92
C SER A 8 16.09 3.24 -16.84
N ASP A 9 15.81 1.99 -17.24
CA ASP A 9 15.26 1.00 -16.30
C ASP A 9 16.28 0.53 -15.28
N THR A 10 17.57 0.62 -15.60
CA THR A 10 18.61 0.15 -14.70
C THR A 10 19.08 1.21 -13.73
N GLN A 11 18.62 2.45 -13.86
CA GLN A 11 19.02 3.48 -12.93
C GLN A 11 18.38 3.26 -11.58
N PRO A 12 19.16 3.43 -10.51
CA PRO A 12 18.59 3.24 -9.17
C PRO A 12 17.52 4.28 -8.88
N ILE A 13 16.49 3.84 -8.17
CA ILE A 13 15.42 4.72 -7.73
C ILE A 13 15.92 5.54 -6.56
N LYS A 14 15.70 6.84 -6.61
CA LYS A 14 16.03 7.70 -5.48
C LYS A 14 14.82 7.75 -4.56
N TRP A 15 14.74 6.78 -3.66
CA TRP A 15 13.61 6.64 -2.76
C TRP A 15 13.48 7.84 -1.84
N ASN A 16 12.26 8.24 -1.59
CA ASN A 16 11.93 9.23 -0.58
C ASN A 16 11.60 8.46 0.70
N THR A 17 12.37 8.68 1.76
CA THR A 17 12.27 7.89 2.98
C THR A 17 11.75 8.75 4.11
N MET A 18 10.79 8.22 4.86
CA MET A 18 10.23 8.93 6.01
C MET A 18 9.96 7.94 7.14
N ARG A 19 9.94 8.49 8.35
CA ARG A 19 9.63 7.74 9.54
C ARG A 19 8.12 7.54 9.64
N GLY A 20 7.70 6.38 10.15
CA GLY A 20 6.29 6.11 10.42
C GLY A 20 6.14 5.24 11.64
N ILE A 21 4.92 5.20 12.16
CA ILE A 21 4.57 4.38 13.31
C ILE A 21 3.50 3.40 12.88
N VAL A 22 3.71 2.13 13.19
CA VAL A 22 2.72 1.09 12.90
C VAL A 22 1.54 1.27 13.84
N ILE A 23 0.35 1.42 13.28
CA ILE A 23 -0.85 1.59 14.08
C ILE A 23 -1.92 0.59 13.67
N GLN A 24 -2.91 0.45 14.52
CA GLN A 24 -4.09 -0.34 14.23
C GLN A 24 -4.98 0.50 13.31
N GLY A 25 -5.22 0.03 12.09
CA GLY A 25 -6.08 0.74 11.16
C GLY A 25 -7.54 0.39 11.38
N TYR A 26 -8.31 0.43 10.29
CA TYR A 26 -9.72 0.09 10.39
C TYR A 26 -9.96 -1.42 10.43
N ARG A 27 -8.90 -2.22 10.26
CA ARG A 27 -8.89 -3.67 10.44
C ARG A 27 -9.68 -4.45 9.39
N VAL A 28 -10.15 -3.79 8.35
CA VAL A 28 -10.92 -4.47 7.32
C VAL A 28 -10.00 -5.26 6.41
N ALA A 29 -8.98 -4.62 5.86
CA ALA A 29 -8.01 -5.29 4.99
C ALA A 29 -6.86 -5.90 5.76
N SER A 30 -6.59 -5.45 6.99
CA SER A 30 -5.41 -5.89 7.75
C SER A 30 -5.69 -7.05 8.69
N GLY A 31 -6.93 -7.56 8.74
CA GLY A 31 -7.24 -8.70 9.58
C GLY A 31 -8.70 -9.11 9.48
N PRO A 32 -9.09 -10.13 10.23
CA PRO A 32 -10.46 -10.61 10.20
C PRO A 32 -11.43 -9.54 10.68
N SER A 33 -12.63 -9.57 10.13
CA SER A 33 -13.70 -8.70 10.58
C SER A 33 -14.97 -9.56 10.69
N ARG A 34 -16.03 -8.90 11.16
CA ARG A 34 -17.31 -9.55 11.29
C ARG A 34 -17.82 -10.11 9.98
N ASP A 35 -17.68 -9.34 8.88
CA ASP A 35 -18.17 -9.73 7.57
C ASP A 35 -17.18 -10.57 6.79
N TYR A 36 -15.89 -10.46 7.12
CA TYR A 36 -14.81 -11.12 6.39
C TYR A 36 -13.85 -11.75 7.38
N PRO A 37 -14.12 -13.00 7.80
CA PRO A 37 -13.32 -13.64 8.86
C PRO A 37 -11.84 -13.79 8.53
N TYR A 38 -11.50 -13.78 7.24
CA TYR A 38 -10.11 -13.90 6.80
C TYR A 38 -9.54 -12.56 6.32
N GLY A 39 -10.27 -11.44 6.51
CA GLY A 39 -9.87 -10.14 5.99
C GLY A 39 -10.32 -9.94 4.56
N THR A 40 -10.28 -8.70 4.09
CA THR A 40 -10.77 -8.36 2.76
C THR A 40 -9.77 -8.71 1.66
N LEU A 41 -8.47 -8.72 1.96
CA LEU A 41 -7.47 -9.04 0.94
C LEU A 41 -7.61 -10.47 0.42
N ASP A 42 -8.07 -11.37 1.27
CA ASP A 42 -8.28 -12.74 0.86
C ASP A 42 -9.23 -12.84 -0.33
N ARG A 43 -10.22 -11.97 -0.39
CA ARG A 43 -11.18 -11.92 -1.48
C ARG A 43 -10.71 -11.10 -2.65
N GLN A 44 -9.84 -10.13 -2.41
CA GLN A 44 -9.38 -9.20 -3.43
C GLN A 44 -8.21 -9.74 -4.24
N ARG A 45 -7.32 -10.50 -3.59
CA ARG A 45 -6.07 -10.95 -4.22
C ARG A 45 -6.26 -11.71 -5.53
N PRO A 46 -7.23 -12.64 -5.65
CA PRO A 46 -7.40 -13.32 -6.93
C PRO A 46 -7.77 -12.37 -8.06
N ILE A 47 -8.53 -11.32 -7.75
CA ILE A 47 -8.94 -10.35 -8.76
C ILE A 47 -7.72 -9.52 -9.20
N PHE A 48 -6.89 -9.08 -8.25
CA PHE A 48 -5.67 -8.35 -8.59
C PHE A 48 -4.74 -9.21 -9.42
N LYS A 49 -4.60 -10.49 -9.07
CA LYS A 49 -3.75 -11.40 -9.82
C LYS A 49 -4.23 -11.54 -11.26
N ALA A 50 -5.54 -11.68 -11.45
CA ALA A 50 -6.10 -11.80 -12.79
C ALA A 50 -5.84 -10.55 -13.62
N ARG A 51 -5.67 -9.41 -12.98
CA ARG A 51 -5.41 -8.14 -13.67
C ARG A 51 -3.93 -7.77 -13.73
N GLY A 52 -3.04 -8.62 -13.25
CA GLY A 52 -1.61 -8.45 -13.45
C GLY A 52 -0.77 -8.21 -12.21
N LEU A 53 -1.36 -8.19 -11.02
CA LEU A 53 -0.60 -7.99 -9.79
C LEU A 53 -0.74 -9.21 -8.88
N ASP A 54 0.30 -10.03 -8.86
CA ASP A 54 0.34 -11.22 -8.02
C ASP A 54 0.96 -10.87 -6.68
N LEU A 55 0.19 -11.05 -5.61
CA LEU A 55 0.65 -10.74 -4.25
C LEU A 55 1.05 -11.99 -3.49
N GLU A 56 1.35 -13.06 -4.18
CA GLU A 56 1.82 -14.27 -3.53
C GLU A 56 3.15 -14.00 -2.82
N GLY A 57 3.30 -14.53 -1.61
CA GLY A 57 4.49 -14.27 -0.80
C GLY A 57 4.37 -13.02 0.07
N TYR A 58 3.39 -12.18 -0.19
CA TYR A 58 3.13 -11.01 0.65
C TYR A 58 2.17 -11.39 1.76
N PHE A 59 2.27 -10.67 2.87
CA PHE A 59 1.37 -10.89 3.99
C PHE A 59 -0.08 -10.64 3.56
N ASN A 60 -1.00 -11.46 4.04
CA ASN A 60 -2.40 -11.36 3.64
C ASN A 60 -3.13 -10.35 4.53
N GLY A 61 -2.73 -9.11 4.44
CA GLY A 61 -3.28 -8.00 5.21
C GLY A 61 -2.48 -6.76 4.95
N THR A 62 -2.92 -5.63 5.50
CA THR A 62 -2.20 -4.38 5.34
C THR A 62 -1.53 -3.97 6.65
N LEU A 63 -0.37 -3.38 6.50
CA LEU A 63 0.34 -2.71 7.57
C LEU A 63 -0.08 -1.25 7.50
N ASN A 64 -0.64 -0.73 8.58
CA ASN A 64 -1.09 0.66 8.63
C ASN A 64 -0.01 1.50 9.27
N ILE A 65 0.50 2.49 8.54
CA ILE A 65 1.64 3.28 8.98
C ILE A 65 1.24 4.74 9.03
N ASP A 66 1.35 5.32 10.22
CA ASP A 66 1.03 6.72 10.45
C ASP A 66 2.27 7.55 10.16
N LEU A 67 2.17 8.41 9.14
CA LEU A 67 3.29 9.23 8.69
C LEU A 67 3.30 10.63 9.30
N ARG A 68 2.35 10.94 10.22
CA ARG A 68 2.27 12.30 10.76
C ARG A 68 3.63 12.77 11.28
N PRO A 69 3.99 14.01 11.01
CA PRO A 69 3.16 15.10 10.48
C PRO A 69 3.09 15.17 8.96
N PHE A 70 3.61 14.19 8.24
CA PHE A 70 3.59 14.20 6.78
C PHE A 70 2.24 13.72 6.26
N THR A 71 1.89 14.22 5.07
CA THR A 71 0.76 13.69 4.30
C THR A 71 1.28 13.16 2.98
N PHE A 72 0.52 12.30 2.33
CA PHE A 72 0.91 11.77 1.04
C PHE A 72 -0.22 11.89 0.03
N LYS A 73 0.15 11.84 -1.23
CA LYS A 73 -0.79 11.93 -2.33
C LYS A 73 -0.24 11.07 -3.48
N LEU A 74 -1.10 10.26 -4.07
CA LEU A 74 -0.71 9.49 -5.24
C LEU A 74 -0.61 10.42 -6.44
N ILE A 75 0.49 10.30 -7.18
CA ILE A 75 0.70 11.07 -8.41
C ILE A 75 0.49 10.17 -9.61
N LYS A 76 1.23 9.08 -9.67
CA LYS A 76 1.21 8.18 -10.83
C LYS A 76 1.43 6.76 -10.35
N PRO A 77 0.38 6.10 -9.84
CA PRO A 77 0.54 4.73 -9.35
C PRO A 77 0.95 3.77 -10.47
N GLU A 78 1.63 2.70 -10.10
CA GLU A 78 2.06 1.70 -11.07
C GLU A 78 0.89 0.89 -11.58
N PHE A 79 -0.08 0.62 -10.72
CA PHE A 79 -1.30 -0.09 -11.11
C PHE A 79 -2.51 0.68 -10.61
N THR A 80 -3.54 0.75 -11.44
CA THR A 80 -4.84 1.22 -11.01
C THR A 80 -5.87 0.26 -11.58
N PHE A 81 -6.60 -0.40 -10.70
CA PHE A 81 -7.65 -1.33 -11.07
C PHE A 81 -8.99 -0.70 -10.78
N ARG A 82 -9.80 -0.54 -11.81
CA ARG A 82 -11.09 0.14 -11.68
C ARG A 82 -12.21 -0.87 -11.60
N ASN A 83 -13.25 -0.52 -10.87
CA ASN A 83 -14.49 -1.29 -10.78
C ASN A 83 -14.21 -2.73 -10.36
N VAL A 84 -13.47 -2.88 -9.26
CA VAL A 84 -13.16 -4.21 -8.71
C VAL A 84 -14.36 -4.68 -7.90
N GLU A 85 -15.02 -5.73 -8.37
CA GLU A 85 -16.19 -6.31 -7.70
C GLU A 85 -15.72 -7.47 -6.85
N TRP A 86 -15.25 -7.17 -5.64
CA TRP A 86 -14.70 -8.20 -4.76
C TRP A 86 -15.70 -8.68 -3.71
N THR A 87 -16.85 -8.03 -3.61
CA THR A 87 -17.88 -8.42 -2.64
C THR A 87 -19.26 -7.93 -3.10
N ASP A 88 -20.32 -8.63 -2.67
CA ASP A 88 -21.69 -8.18 -2.90
C ASP A 88 -22.13 -7.14 -1.88
N LEU A 89 -21.34 -6.92 -0.83
CA LEU A 89 -21.73 -6.04 0.27
C LEU A 89 -21.45 -4.57 -0.02
N HIS A 90 -20.65 -4.29 -1.04
CA HIS A 90 -20.28 -2.93 -1.43
C HIS A 90 -20.36 -2.76 -2.92
N PRO A 91 -20.54 -1.53 -3.42
CA PRO A 91 -20.32 -1.25 -4.85
C PRO A 91 -18.88 -1.55 -5.24
N PRO A 92 -18.60 -1.72 -6.53
CA PRO A 92 -17.21 -1.90 -6.98
C PRO A 92 -16.32 -0.76 -6.54
N GLU A 93 -15.05 -1.10 -6.25
CA GLU A 93 -14.08 -0.12 -5.78
C GLU A 93 -12.91 -0.04 -6.73
N ASN A 94 -12.27 1.14 -6.73
CA ASN A 94 -11.01 1.34 -7.45
C ASN A 94 -9.86 1.21 -6.48
N PHE A 95 -8.76 0.61 -6.94
CA PHE A 95 -7.56 0.40 -6.12
C PHE A 95 -6.33 0.80 -6.91
N SER A 96 -5.38 1.45 -6.25
CA SER A 96 -4.09 1.77 -6.86
C SER A 96 -2.97 1.19 -6.02
N PHE A 97 -1.87 0.88 -6.70
CA PHE A 97 -0.69 0.26 -6.09
C PHE A 97 0.57 0.91 -6.59
N SER A 98 1.53 1.10 -5.70
CA SER A 98 2.87 1.58 -6.05
C SER A 98 3.88 0.87 -5.18
N ARG A 99 5.02 0.53 -5.75
CA ARG A 99 6.07 -0.14 -4.98
C ARG A 99 6.56 0.73 -3.85
N CYS A 100 6.92 0.09 -2.77
CA CYS A 100 7.52 0.75 -1.63
C CYS A 100 8.43 -0.22 -0.91
N LYS A 101 9.12 0.29 0.11
CA LYS A 101 9.91 -0.54 1.01
C LYS A 101 9.58 -0.14 2.43
N VAL A 102 9.61 -1.11 3.33
CA VAL A 102 9.48 -0.88 4.76
C VAL A 102 10.79 -1.34 5.39
N ILE A 103 11.41 -0.47 6.17
CA ILE A 103 12.65 -0.80 6.87
C ILE A 103 12.32 -0.93 8.35
N TYR A 104 12.56 -2.12 8.89
CA TYR A 104 12.29 -2.43 10.28
C TYR A 104 13.54 -3.07 10.87
N LYS A 105 14.07 -2.46 11.92
CA LYS A 105 15.30 -2.93 12.56
C LYS A 105 16.41 -3.14 11.53
N GLU A 106 16.56 -2.16 10.64
CA GLU A 106 17.61 -2.09 9.63
C GLU A 106 17.48 -3.13 8.51
N ILE A 107 16.38 -3.86 8.44
CA ILE A 107 16.13 -4.82 7.38
C ILE A 107 15.05 -4.26 6.46
N GLU A 108 15.31 -4.34 5.16
CA GLU A 108 14.37 -3.86 4.15
C GLU A 108 13.41 -4.97 3.74
N TYR A 109 12.14 -4.63 3.68
CA TYR A 109 11.08 -5.51 3.22
C TYR A 109 10.37 -4.85 2.06
N GLU A 110 10.21 -5.57 0.96
CA GLU A 110 9.49 -5.05 -0.18
C GLU A 110 8.00 -5.03 0.09
N GLY A 111 7.32 -4.05 -0.48
CA GLY A 111 5.90 -3.91 -0.31
C GLY A 111 5.26 -3.14 -1.43
N TRP A 112 3.94 -3.05 -1.33
CA TRP A 112 3.11 -2.26 -2.22
C TRP A 112 2.27 -1.33 -1.37
N VAL A 113 2.26 -0.04 -1.73
CA VAL A 113 1.27 0.86 -1.18
C VAL A 113 -0.08 0.41 -1.73
N TYR A 114 -1.02 0.17 -0.85
CA TYR A 114 -2.38 -0.29 -1.15
C TYR A 114 -3.31 0.89 -0.92
N TYR A 115 -3.95 1.34 -1.98
CA TYR A 115 -4.74 2.55 -1.89
C TYR A 115 -6.15 2.31 -2.46
N PRO A 116 -7.12 1.97 -1.59
CA PRO A 116 -8.51 1.96 -2.02
C PRO A 116 -8.95 3.41 -2.22
N HIS A 117 -9.46 3.72 -3.40
CA HIS A 117 -9.82 5.10 -3.72
C HIS A 117 -11.01 5.56 -2.90
N PRO A 118 -10.89 6.72 -2.20
CA PRO A 118 -11.96 7.15 -1.30
C PRO A 118 -13.28 7.44 -2.00
N GLU A 119 -13.23 7.86 -3.27
CA GLU A 119 -14.45 8.16 -4.01
C GLU A 119 -15.31 6.93 -4.27
N THR A 120 -14.72 5.72 -4.21
CA THR A 120 -15.48 4.48 -4.39
C THR A 120 -15.70 3.72 -3.09
N LYS A 121 -15.18 4.23 -1.97
CA LYS A 121 -15.41 3.64 -0.66
C LYS A 121 -16.78 4.04 -0.14
N LEU A 122 -17.36 3.16 0.67
CA LEU A 122 -18.64 3.44 1.28
C LEU A 122 -18.64 4.75 2.07
N ARG A 123 -17.54 5.06 2.74
CA ARG A 123 -17.45 6.25 3.57
C ARG A 123 -16.70 7.40 2.94
N HIS A 124 -16.22 7.23 1.72
CA HIS A 124 -15.53 8.30 0.99
C HIS A 124 -14.44 8.97 1.81
N PHE A 125 -13.68 8.19 2.57
CA PHE A 125 -12.68 8.75 3.47
C PHE A 125 -11.33 8.05 3.32
N GLN A 126 -10.28 8.86 3.32
CA GLN A 126 -8.90 8.37 3.35
C GLN A 126 -8.09 9.37 4.16
N ASP A 127 -7.50 8.89 5.26
CA ASP A 127 -6.61 9.71 6.08
C ASP A 127 -5.35 10.01 5.29
N PRO A 128 -5.04 11.29 5.02
CA PRO A 128 -3.89 11.64 4.17
C PRO A 128 -2.53 11.34 4.81
N SER A 129 -2.50 11.01 6.10
CA SER A 129 -1.26 10.65 6.80
C SER A 129 -1.16 9.15 7.06
N LEU A 130 -2.18 8.37 6.73
CA LEU A 130 -2.19 6.94 7.00
C LEU A 130 -1.93 6.17 5.72
N LEU A 131 -0.78 5.51 5.68
CA LEU A 131 -0.36 4.73 4.53
C LEU A 131 -0.63 3.26 4.81
N GLU A 132 -1.32 2.58 3.89
CA GLU A 132 -1.54 1.14 4.01
C GLU A 132 -0.57 0.43 3.06
N VAL A 133 0.11 -0.56 3.58
CA VAL A 133 1.15 -1.27 2.84
C VAL A 133 0.91 -2.77 2.91
N ILE A 134 0.98 -3.43 1.78
CA ILE A 134 1.03 -4.89 1.71
C ILE A 134 2.49 -5.25 1.54
N ALA A 135 3.11 -5.81 2.57
CA ALA A 135 4.53 -6.08 2.58
C ALA A 135 4.80 -7.57 2.73
N HIS A 136 6.02 -7.98 2.43
CA HIS A 136 6.47 -9.31 2.83
C HIS A 136 6.36 -9.43 4.35
N PRO A 137 6.15 -10.63 4.88
CA PRO A 137 6.01 -10.77 6.33
C PRO A 137 7.21 -10.21 7.07
N ILE A 138 6.95 -9.41 8.09
CA ILE A 138 7.98 -8.75 8.89
C ILE A 138 7.93 -9.35 10.29
N PRO A 139 8.90 -10.22 10.64
CA PRO A 139 8.85 -10.90 11.95
C PRO A 139 8.93 -9.90 13.09
N GLY A 140 8.08 -10.09 14.08
CA GLY A 140 8.13 -9.32 15.32
C GLY A 140 7.52 -7.93 15.27
N ILE A 141 7.02 -7.51 14.12
CA ILE A 141 6.44 -6.17 14.01
C ILE A 141 5.11 -6.11 14.76
N LYS A 142 4.87 -5.00 15.44
CA LYS A 142 3.66 -4.83 16.24
C LYS A 142 3.25 -3.37 16.27
N TYR A 143 2.04 -3.11 16.72
CA TYR A 143 1.53 -1.75 16.85
C TYR A 143 2.41 -0.94 17.79
N GLY A 144 2.69 0.28 17.40
CA GLY A 144 3.56 1.18 18.13
C GLY A 144 5.00 1.14 17.66
N ASP A 145 5.38 0.17 16.85
CA ASP A 145 6.75 0.09 16.36
C ASP A 145 7.03 1.19 15.34
N GLU A 146 8.26 1.67 15.39
CA GLU A 146 8.73 2.65 14.42
C GLU A 146 9.33 1.94 13.22
N VAL A 147 9.01 2.43 12.03
CA VAL A 147 9.57 1.94 10.78
C VAL A 147 9.99 3.12 9.93
N GLN A 148 10.77 2.85 8.89
CA GLN A 148 10.98 3.80 7.82
C GLN A 148 10.27 3.29 6.59
N VAL A 149 9.67 4.19 5.83
CA VAL A 149 8.97 3.84 4.60
C VAL A 149 9.65 4.56 3.45
N CYS A 150 9.93 3.81 2.39
CA CYS A 150 10.53 4.36 1.19
C CYS A 150 9.51 4.31 0.06
N VAL A 151 9.19 5.47 -0.51
CA VAL A 151 8.27 5.55 -1.62
C VAL A 151 8.96 6.18 -2.83
N HIS A 152 8.47 5.86 -4.01
CA HIS A 152 9.02 6.40 -5.25
C HIS A 152 8.50 7.82 -5.44
N PRO A 153 9.37 8.83 -5.50
CA PRO A 153 8.91 10.23 -5.52
C PRO A 153 8.13 10.59 -6.77
N ASP A 154 8.30 9.88 -7.87
CA ASP A 154 7.52 10.12 -9.09
C ASP A 154 6.13 9.48 -9.02
N ARG A 155 5.90 8.63 -8.06
CA ARG A 155 4.63 7.91 -7.91
C ARG A 155 3.80 8.43 -6.76
N ILE A 156 4.45 8.82 -5.69
CA ILE A 156 3.79 9.28 -4.46
C ILE A 156 4.50 10.53 -3.97
N GLU A 157 3.73 11.57 -3.80
CA GLU A 157 4.24 12.82 -3.24
C GLU A 157 4.02 12.85 -1.74
N VAL A 158 5.05 13.17 -0.98
CA VAL A 158 4.97 13.30 0.46
C VAL A 158 5.21 14.77 0.81
N SER A 159 4.31 15.35 1.61
CA SER A 159 4.36 16.76 1.92
C SER A 159 4.50 16.98 3.42
N LYS A 160 5.29 17.98 3.79
CA LYS A 160 5.39 18.43 5.17
C LYS A 160 4.26 19.40 5.48
N PRO A 161 3.90 19.54 6.75
CA PRO A 161 2.93 20.57 7.12
C PRO A 161 3.52 21.96 6.88
N THR A 162 2.65 22.88 6.49
CA THR A 162 3.07 24.27 6.28
C THR A 162 3.00 25.06 7.55
#